data_5f55ca257efc708148f45318d8d2e6fc
#
_entry.id   5f55ca257efc708148f45318d8d2e6fc
#
_cell.length_a   1.000
_cell.length_b   1.000
_cell.length_c   1.000
_cell.angle_alpha   90.00
_cell.angle_beta   90.00
_cell.angle_gamma   90.00
#
_symmetry.space_group_name_H-M   'P 1'
#
loop_
_entity.id
_entity.type
_entity.pdbx_description
1 polymer ?
#
loop_
_entity_poly.entity_id
_entity_poly.type
_entity_poly.pdbx_seq_one_letter_code
_entity_poly.pdbx_strand_id
1 'polypeptide(L)'
;MEDKQIIDLYWQRSDLAISETDQKYGRYCHTIAYNICGTDEDAEECVNDTWFRAWNLMPDQRPAVLSTFLGRITRNLAINLIKTKNRIKRGGGEAVLALDELEECIPGGTNPEQTLVEKELENAIGIFVSGLAETEKTIFVLRYWYLASIDEISEKLQFSKGKVKSSLFRTRKKLCVYLQEEGLC
;
A
#
# COMPACT_ATOMS: atom_id res chain seq x y z
N MET A 1 0.29 -17.13 -15.74
CA MET A 1 0.73 -16.27 -16.90
C MET A 1 1.77 -15.26 -16.43
N GLU A 2 2.69 -14.81 -17.31
CA GLU A 2 3.67 -13.76 -16.99
C GLU A 2 3.02 -12.37 -16.99
N ASP A 3 3.54 -11.42 -16.16
CA ASP A 3 2.95 -10.08 -16.00
C ASP A 3 2.79 -9.32 -17.32
N LYS A 4 3.80 -9.41 -18.19
CA LYS A 4 3.77 -8.78 -19.50
C LYS A 4 2.59 -9.26 -20.34
N GLN A 5 2.31 -10.56 -20.32
CA GLN A 5 1.20 -11.15 -21.06
C GLN A 5 -0.16 -10.71 -20.50
N ILE A 6 -0.27 -10.62 -19.17
CA ILE A 6 -1.48 -10.10 -18.51
C ILE A 6 -1.72 -8.64 -18.91
N ILE A 7 -0.67 -7.80 -18.88
CA ILE A 7 -0.75 -6.41 -19.29
C ILE A 7 -1.19 -6.30 -20.76
N ASP A 8 -0.63 -7.13 -21.63
CA ASP A 8 -1.00 -7.14 -23.07
C ASP A 8 -2.48 -7.53 -23.28
N LEU A 9 -3.05 -8.43 -22.45
CA LEU A 9 -4.48 -8.76 -22.48
C LEU A 9 -5.37 -7.55 -22.12
N TYR A 10 -4.98 -6.74 -21.13
CA TYR A 10 -5.68 -5.49 -20.81
C TYR A 10 -5.66 -4.51 -22.00
N TRP A 11 -4.53 -4.38 -22.67
CA TRP A 11 -4.38 -3.52 -23.84
C TRP A 11 -5.22 -4.00 -25.02
N GLN A 12 -5.37 -5.32 -25.18
CA GLN A 12 -6.22 -5.93 -26.20
C GLN A 12 -7.71 -5.91 -25.80
N ARG A 13 -8.06 -5.42 -24.62
CA ARG A 13 -9.42 -5.47 -24.07
C ARG A 13 -9.99 -6.88 -24.02
N SER A 14 -9.15 -7.86 -23.71
CA SER A 14 -9.56 -9.25 -23.57
C SER A 14 -10.12 -9.51 -22.18
N ASP A 15 -11.30 -10.11 -22.09
CA ASP A 15 -11.94 -10.48 -20.80
C ASP A 15 -11.07 -11.44 -19.97
N LEU A 16 -10.16 -12.18 -20.62
CA LEU A 16 -9.19 -13.04 -19.96
C LEU A 16 -8.23 -12.26 -19.04
N ALA A 17 -8.03 -10.95 -19.27
CA ALA A 17 -7.16 -10.12 -18.45
C ALA A 17 -7.55 -10.16 -16.97
N ILE A 18 -8.85 -10.05 -16.68
CA ILE A 18 -9.37 -10.03 -15.31
C ILE A 18 -9.17 -11.39 -14.64
N SER A 19 -9.55 -12.48 -15.31
CA SER A 19 -9.44 -13.83 -14.76
C SER A 19 -7.99 -14.24 -14.49
N GLU A 20 -7.06 -13.91 -15.40
CA GLU A 20 -5.62 -14.19 -15.21
C GLU A 20 -5.01 -13.33 -14.11
N THR A 21 -5.47 -12.08 -13.97
CA THR A 21 -5.06 -11.21 -12.86
C THR A 21 -5.55 -11.75 -11.54
N ASP A 22 -6.80 -12.14 -11.44
CA ASP A 22 -7.38 -12.69 -10.23
C ASP A 22 -6.68 -13.99 -9.81
N GLN A 23 -6.45 -14.90 -10.74
CA GLN A 23 -5.74 -16.14 -10.47
C GLN A 23 -4.33 -15.89 -9.90
N LYS A 24 -3.61 -14.89 -10.41
CA LYS A 24 -2.22 -14.61 -10.01
C LYS A 24 -2.14 -13.70 -8.77
N TYR A 25 -2.98 -12.70 -8.68
CA TYR A 25 -2.89 -11.61 -7.70
C TYR A 25 -4.09 -11.49 -6.75
N GLY A 26 -5.14 -12.30 -6.92
CA GLY A 26 -6.33 -12.22 -6.08
C GLY A 26 -6.02 -12.34 -4.60
N ARG A 27 -5.24 -13.38 -4.21
CA ARG A 27 -4.82 -13.56 -2.81
C ARG A 27 -3.95 -12.42 -2.28
N TYR A 28 -3.08 -11.86 -3.12
CA TYR A 28 -2.24 -10.72 -2.77
C TYR A 28 -3.07 -9.47 -2.50
N CYS A 29 -3.96 -9.11 -3.41
CA CYS A 29 -4.85 -7.95 -3.26
C CYS A 29 -5.82 -8.15 -2.08
N HIS A 30 -6.38 -9.35 -1.92
CA HIS A 30 -7.24 -9.67 -0.80
C HIS A 30 -6.53 -9.49 0.55
N THR A 31 -5.28 -9.96 0.68
CA THR A 31 -4.49 -9.76 1.90
C THR A 31 -4.32 -8.27 2.24
N ILE A 32 -4.01 -7.44 1.24
CA ILE A 32 -3.89 -5.98 1.43
C ILE A 32 -5.24 -5.40 1.89
N ALA A 33 -6.31 -5.73 1.18
CA ALA A 33 -7.64 -5.20 1.49
C ALA A 33 -8.13 -5.66 2.88
N TYR A 34 -7.98 -6.94 3.20
CA TYR A 34 -8.37 -7.51 4.48
C TYR A 34 -7.65 -6.87 5.67
N ASN A 35 -6.34 -6.68 5.57
CA ASN A 35 -5.57 -6.01 6.62
C ASN A 35 -6.03 -4.57 6.89
N ILE A 36 -6.61 -3.93 5.90
CA ILE A 36 -7.13 -2.56 6.02
C ILE A 36 -8.60 -2.58 6.50
N CYS A 37 -9.44 -3.39 5.87
CA CYS A 37 -10.89 -3.38 6.09
C CYS A 37 -11.30 -4.20 7.31
N GLY A 38 -10.60 -5.29 7.60
CA GLY A 38 -10.86 -6.17 8.74
C GLY A 38 -12.01 -7.15 8.54
N THR A 39 -12.66 -7.18 7.37
CA THR A 39 -13.72 -8.14 7.02
C THR A 39 -13.47 -8.70 5.61
N ASP A 40 -13.85 -9.97 5.40
CA ASP A 40 -13.71 -10.61 4.09
C ASP A 40 -14.61 -9.97 3.03
N GLU A 41 -15.84 -9.59 3.40
CA GLU A 41 -16.80 -8.95 2.50
C GLU A 41 -16.25 -7.65 1.91
N ASP A 42 -15.70 -6.78 2.75
CA ASP A 42 -15.10 -5.52 2.31
C ASP A 42 -13.82 -5.75 1.51
N ALA A 43 -13.06 -6.79 1.85
CA ALA A 43 -11.85 -7.13 1.12
C ALA A 43 -12.18 -7.63 -0.30
N GLU A 44 -13.20 -8.48 -0.45
CA GLU A 44 -13.67 -8.96 -1.75
C GLU A 44 -14.21 -7.82 -2.61
N GLU A 45 -14.99 -6.89 -2.02
CA GLU A 45 -15.45 -5.69 -2.70
C GLU A 45 -14.27 -4.87 -3.24
N CYS A 46 -13.28 -4.61 -2.40
CA CYS A 46 -12.07 -3.88 -2.82
C CYS A 46 -11.28 -4.60 -3.92
N VAL A 47 -11.22 -5.93 -3.90
CA VAL A 47 -10.54 -6.71 -4.95
C VAL A 47 -11.29 -6.58 -6.27
N ASN A 48 -12.60 -6.72 -6.27
CA ASN A 48 -13.43 -6.56 -7.47
C ASN A 48 -13.31 -5.15 -8.06
N ASP A 49 -13.35 -4.13 -7.21
CA ASP A 49 -13.13 -2.74 -7.61
C ASP A 49 -11.73 -2.49 -8.14
N THR A 50 -10.73 -3.23 -7.64
CA THR A 50 -9.36 -3.18 -8.15
C THR A 50 -9.31 -3.65 -9.60
N TRP A 51 -9.98 -4.75 -9.94
CA TRP A 51 -10.04 -5.26 -11.32
C TRP A 51 -10.73 -4.27 -12.25
N PHE A 52 -11.84 -3.70 -11.82
CA PHE A 52 -12.54 -2.68 -12.59
C PHE A 52 -11.69 -1.44 -12.82
N ARG A 53 -10.99 -0.95 -11.81
CA ARG A 53 -10.06 0.18 -11.96
C ARG A 53 -8.85 -0.15 -12.83
N ALA A 54 -8.27 -1.32 -12.67
CA ALA A 54 -7.16 -1.77 -13.50
C ALA A 54 -7.58 -1.84 -14.98
N TRP A 55 -8.78 -2.36 -15.26
CA TRP A 55 -9.36 -2.39 -16.60
C TRP A 55 -9.46 -1.00 -17.24
N ASN A 56 -9.87 0.00 -16.47
CA ASN A 56 -10.03 1.36 -16.99
C ASN A 56 -8.69 2.12 -17.14
N LEU A 57 -7.70 1.85 -16.26
CA LEU A 57 -6.43 2.58 -16.25
C LEU A 57 -5.37 1.98 -17.19
N MET A 58 -5.39 0.67 -17.43
CA MET A 58 -4.34 -0.01 -18.18
C MET A 58 -4.17 0.45 -19.63
N PRO A 59 -5.22 0.86 -20.39
CA PRO A 59 -5.02 1.37 -21.73
C PRO A 59 -4.17 2.63 -21.80
N ASP A 60 -4.25 3.47 -20.74
CA ASP A 60 -3.49 4.72 -20.67
C ASP A 60 -2.16 4.55 -19.91
N GLN A 61 -2.05 3.48 -19.11
CA GLN A 61 -0.91 3.21 -18.25
C GLN A 61 -0.37 1.80 -18.49
N ARG A 62 0.93 1.69 -18.77
CA ARG A 62 1.62 0.40 -18.87
C ARG A 62 2.55 0.24 -17.67
N PRO A 63 2.11 -0.42 -16.59
CA PRO A 63 2.91 -0.53 -15.38
C PRO A 63 4.16 -1.38 -15.62
N ALA A 64 5.30 -0.92 -15.10
CA ALA A 64 6.55 -1.70 -15.14
C ALA A 64 6.48 -2.93 -14.21
N VAL A 65 5.75 -2.82 -13.09
CA VAL A 65 5.57 -3.89 -12.10
C VAL A 65 4.08 -4.01 -11.78
N LEU A 66 3.46 -5.09 -12.28
CA LEU A 66 2.01 -5.29 -12.18
C LEU A 66 1.54 -5.44 -10.73
N SER A 67 2.27 -6.19 -9.89
CA SER A 67 1.93 -6.36 -8.47
C SER A 67 1.87 -5.03 -7.71
N THR A 68 2.84 -4.14 -7.92
CA THR A 68 2.87 -2.82 -7.28
C THR A 68 1.71 -1.94 -7.74
N PHE A 69 1.40 -1.96 -9.04
CA PHE A 69 0.28 -1.22 -9.61
C PHE A 69 -1.06 -1.66 -9.00
N LEU A 70 -1.33 -2.97 -8.98
CA LEU A 70 -2.55 -3.53 -8.41
C LEU A 70 -2.63 -3.29 -6.90
N GLY A 71 -1.54 -3.54 -6.17
CA GLY A 71 -1.48 -3.33 -4.73
C GLY A 71 -1.75 -1.87 -4.34
N ARG A 72 -1.29 -0.89 -5.13
CA ARG A 72 -1.58 0.54 -4.92
C ARG A 72 -3.06 0.84 -5.12
N ILE A 73 -3.68 0.30 -6.17
CA ILE A 73 -5.11 0.48 -6.41
C ILE A 73 -5.93 -0.10 -5.26
N THR A 74 -5.66 -1.36 -4.90
CA THR A 74 -6.37 -2.06 -3.82
C THR A 74 -6.25 -1.31 -2.50
N ARG A 75 -5.03 -0.90 -2.14
CA ARG A 75 -4.77 -0.16 -0.90
C ARG A 75 -5.54 1.16 -0.85
N ASN A 76 -5.54 1.93 -1.93
CA ASN A 76 -6.26 3.20 -1.99
C ASN A 76 -7.78 3.00 -1.86
N LEU A 77 -8.33 1.99 -2.51
CA LEU A 77 -9.75 1.63 -2.40
C LEU A 77 -10.12 1.25 -0.96
N ALA A 78 -9.36 0.37 -0.35
CA ALA A 78 -9.59 -0.09 1.02
C ALA A 78 -9.48 1.06 2.04
N ILE A 79 -8.48 1.94 1.92
CA ILE A 79 -8.35 3.13 2.78
C ILE A 79 -9.55 4.07 2.60
N ASN A 80 -10.00 4.31 1.37
CA ASN A 80 -11.16 5.16 1.10
C ASN A 80 -12.45 4.55 1.67
N LEU A 81 -12.63 3.23 1.56
CA LEU A 81 -13.76 2.51 2.14
C LEU A 81 -13.79 2.69 3.66
N ILE A 82 -12.67 2.49 4.35
CA ILE A 82 -12.56 2.68 5.80
C ILE A 82 -12.77 4.16 6.19
N LYS A 83 -12.18 5.10 5.48
CA LYS A 83 -12.41 6.53 5.74
C LYS A 83 -13.90 6.87 5.63
N THR A 84 -14.59 6.32 4.66
CA THR A 84 -16.04 6.51 4.50
C THR A 84 -16.82 5.85 5.64
N LYS A 85 -16.49 4.61 6.02
CA LYS A 85 -17.14 3.90 7.14
C LYS A 85 -16.82 4.55 8.49
N ASN A 86 -15.62 5.03 8.73
CA ASN A 86 -15.20 5.68 9.98
C ASN A 86 -15.75 7.11 10.15
N ARG A 87 -16.14 7.80 9.07
CA ARG A 87 -17.00 8.99 9.17
C ARG A 87 -18.34 8.68 9.85
N ILE A 88 -18.76 7.41 9.80
CA ILE A 88 -20.01 6.92 10.38
C ILE A 88 -19.80 6.33 11.79
N LYS A 89 -18.61 5.79 12.11
CA LYS A 89 -18.28 5.19 13.42
C LYS A 89 -16.91 5.70 13.92
N ARG A 90 -16.90 6.48 15.01
CA ARG A 90 -15.66 6.89 15.71
C ARG A 90 -15.01 5.65 16.35
N GLY A 91 -13.95 5.12 15.74
CA GLY A 91 -13.13 4.03 16.26
C GLY A 91 -12.12 3.58 15.18
N GLY A 92 -10.91 4.14 15.21
CA GLY A 92 -9.87 3.81 14.20
C GLY A 92 -9.29 2.42 14.42
N GLY A 93 -9.28 1.57 13.38
CA GLY A 93 -8.57 0.31 13.35
C GLY A 93 -7.04 0.49 13.17
N GLU A 94 -6.30 -0.63 13.17
CA GLU A 94 -4.83 -0.66 13.02
C GLU A 94 -4.32 0.09 11.77
N ALA A 95 -5.09 0.09 10.68
CA ALA A 95 -4.75 0.81 9.46
C ALA A 95 -4.71 2.33 9.66
N VAL A 96 -5.64 2.89 10.44
CA VAL A 96 -5.66 4.32 10.78
C VAL A 96 -4.46 4.65 11.65
N LEU A 97 -4.16 3.82 12.66
CA LEU A 97 -2.99 4.00 13.51
C LEU A 97 -1.67 3.97 12.71
N ALA A 98 -1.53 3.04 11.75
CA ALA A 98 -0.33 2.97 10.92
C ALA A 98 -0.17 4.20 10.01
N LEU A 99 -1.27 4.74 9.50
CA LEU A 99 -1.24 5.96 8.67
C LEU A 99 -0.92 7.19 9.52
N ASP A 100 -1.55 7.35 10.68
CA ASP A 100 -1.27 8.44 11.62
C ASP A 100 0.21 8.44 12.05
N GLU A 101 0.80 7.24 12.24
CA GLU A 101 2.23 7.10 12.53
C GLU A 101 3.13 7.67 11.42
N LEU A 102 2.72 7.62 10.15
CA LEU A 102 3.47 8.17 9.01
C LEU A 102 3.18 9.65 8.77
N GLU A 103 1.98 10.14 9.11
CA GLU A 103 1.62 11.55 8.96
C GLU A 103 2.53 12.47 9.77
N GLU A 104 3.14 11.97 10.86
CA GLU A 104 4.18 12.70 11.60
C GLU A 104 5.42 13.04 10.75
N CYS A 105 5.67 12.31 9.66
CA CYS A 105 6.85 12.45 8.80
C CYS A 105 6.53 13.02 7.41
N ILE A 106 5.27 13.04 7.02
CA ILE A 106 4.84 13.43 5.67
C ILE A 106 3.90 14.64 5.82
N PRO A 107 4.21 15.79 5.22
CA PRO A 107 3.33 16.95 5.32
C PRO A 107 1.93 16.62 4.79
N GLY A 108 0.93 16.78 5.64
CA GLY A 108 -0.46 16.58 5.27
C GLY A 108 -0.97 17.73 4.42
N GLY A 109 -1.40 17.45 3.21
CA GLY A 109 -2.08 18.44 2.37
C GLY A 109 -2.35 17.90 0.96
N THR A 110 -3.58 17.49 0.69
CA THR A 110 -4.05 17.24 -0.67
C THR A 110 -4.38 18.56 -1.35
N ASN A 111 -3.44 19.09 -2.14
CA ASN A 111 -3.70 20.20 -3.04
C ASN A 111 -3.60 19.69 -4.49
N PRO A 112 -4.56 19.97 -5.40
CA PRO A 112 -4.57 19.42 -6.77
C PRO A 112 -3.38 19.81 -7.65
N GLU A 113 -2.59 20.81 -7.27
CA GLU A 113 -1.36 21.23 -7.99
C GLU A 113 -0.11 20.39 -7.66
N GLN A 114 -0.22 19.37 -6.79
CA GLN A 114 0.90 18.64 -6.20
C GLN A 114 1.32 17.35 -6.91
N THR A 115 0.86 17.07 -8.11
CA THR A 115 1.20 15.82 -8.83
C THR A 115 2.70 15.61 -9.06
N LEU A 116 3.49 16.68 -9.12
CA LEU A 116 4.95 16.60 -9.27
C LEU A 116 5.61 16.27 -7.93
N VAL A 117 5.21 16.96 -6.86
CA VAL A 117 5.72 16.76 -5.49
C VAL A 117 5.35 15.36 -4.97
N GLU A 118 4.17 14.85 -5.32
CA GLU A 118 3.76 13.47 -4.98
C GLU A 118 4.69 12.42 -5.61
N LYS A 119 5.09 12.60 -6.87
CA LYS A 119 6.02 11.69 -7.55
C LYS A 119 7.42 11.75 -6.97
N GLU A 120 7.89 12.95 -6.62
CA GLU A 120 9.19 13.13 -5.96
C GLU A 120 9.19 12.48 -4.58
N LEU A 121 8.13 12.64 -3.81
CA LEU A 121 7.94 11.99 -2.51
C LEU A 121 7.85 10.45 -2.64
N GLU A 122 7.09 9.92 -3.61
CA GLU A 122 7.02 8.48 -3.88
C GLU A 122 8.41 7.91 -4.20
N ASN A 123 9.19 8.59 -5.04
CA ASN A 123 10.55 8.19 -5.40
C ASN A 123 11.48 8.24 -4.20
N ALA A 124 11.46 9.31 -3.42
CA ALA A 124 12.29 9.48 -2.23
C ALA A 124 12.01 8.38 -1.20
N ILE A 125 10.74 8.09 -0.91
CA ILE A 125 10.35 6.99 -0.01
C ILE A 125 10.84 5.64 -0.58
N GLY A 126 10.70 5.41 -1.88
CA GLY A 126 11.18 4.19 -2.54
C GLY A 126 12.70 4.01 -2.39
N ILE A 127 13.48 5.06 -2.59
CA ILE A 127 14.95 5.07 -2.41
C ILE A 127 15.29 4.80 -0.94
N PHE A 128 14.65 5.51 -0.01
CA PHE A 128 14.85 5.32 1.42
C PHE A 128 14.60 3.86 1.84
N VAL A 129 13.45 3.30 1.46
CA VAL A 129 13.08 1.92 1.81
C VAL A 129 14.07 0.91 1.20
N SER A 130 14.55 1.15 -0.02
CA SER A 130 15.53 0.27 -0.66
C SER A 130 16.88 0.27 0.05
N GLY A 131 17.25 1.37 0.69
CA GLY A 131 18.49 1.54 1.48
C GLY A 131 18.44 1.00 2.90
N LEU A 132 17.26 0.57 3.40
CA LEU A 132 17.13 0.00 4.74
C LEU A 132 17.78 -1.39 4.84
N ALA A 133 18.27 -1.72 6.03
CA ALA A 133 18.67 -3.09 6.35
C ALA A 133 17.47 -4.04 6.19
N GLU A 134 17.69 -5.27 5.72
CA GLU A 134 16.63 -6.20 5.30
C GLU A 134 15.55 -6.42 6.35
N THR A 135 15.95 -6.51 7.63
CA THR A 135 15.00 -6.65 8.74
C THR A 135 14.16 -5.37 8.96
N GLU A 136 14.78 -4.19 8.91
CA GLU A 136 14.07 -2.90 9.05
C GLU A 136 13.11 -2.69 7.88
N LYS A 137 13.56 -3.00 6.67
CA LYS A 137 12.76 -2.96 5.44
C LYS A 137 11.54 -3.87 5.53
N THR A 138 11.75 -5.14 5.93
CA THR A 138 10.66 -6.11 6.07
C THR A 138 9.61 -5.63 7.07
N ILE A 139 10.03 -5.17 8.26
CA ILE A 139 9.13 -4.65 9.30
C ILE A 139 8.37 -3.42 8.77
N PHE A 140 9.07 -2.49 8.10
CA PHE A 140 8.49 -1.26 7.56
C PHE A 140 7.45 -1.57 6.48
N VAL A 141 7.77 -2.44 5.54
CA VAL A 141 6.86 -2.84 4.45
C VAL A 141 5.64 -3.58 5.02
N LEU A 142 5.81 -4.51 5.96
CA LEU A 142 4.69 -5.18 6.60
C LEU A 142 3.76 -4.18 7.31
N ARG A 143 4.31 -3.20 8.03
CA ARG A 143 3.51 -2.22 8.77
C ARG A 143 2.79 -1.23 7.86
N TYR A 144 3.51 -0.61 6.91
CA TYR A 144 3.00 0.54 6.17
C TYR A 144 2.49 0.23 4.77
N TRP A 145 2.92 -0.87 4.17
CA TRP A 145 2.37 -1.32 2.89
C TRP A 145 1.22 -2.30 3.09
N TYR A 146 1.46 -3.35 3.88
CA TYR A 146 0.44 -4.37 4.17
C TYR A 146 -0.49 -4.01 5.33
N LEU A 147 -0.19 -2.96 6.08
CA LEU A 147 -0.93 -2.48 7.26
C LEU A 147 -1.13 -3.57 8.33
N ALA A 148 -0.15 -4.47 8.43
CA ALA A 148 -0.13 -5.50 9.44
C ALA A 148 -0.02 -4.89 10.85
N SER A 149 -0.70 -5.50 11.80
CA SER A 149 -0.59 -5.16 13.22
C SER A 149 0.80 -5.50 13.76
N ILE A 150 1.18 -4.87 14.87
CA ILE A 150 2.44 -5.19 15.56
C ILE A 150 2.48 -6.65 15.99
N ASP A 151 1.32 -7.21 16.34
CA ASP A 151 1.17 -8.59 16.77
C ASP A 151 1.44 -9.55 15.62
N GLU A 152 0.83 -9.35 14.47
CA GLU A 152 1.07 -10.14 13.26
C GLU A 152 2.54 -10.07 12.80
N ILE A 153 3.15 -8.88 12.83
CA ILE A 153 4.57 -8.72 12.48
C ILE A 153 5.46 -9.48 13.47
N SER A 154 5.14 -9.39 14.77
CA SER A 154 5.84 -10.07 15.85
C SER A 154 5.81 -11.60 15.66
N GLU A 155 4.64 -12.15 15.38
CA GLU A 155 4.44 -13.58 15.13
C GLU A 155 5.14 -14.03 13.86
N LYS A 156 4.94 -13.31 12.75
CA LYS A 156 5.50 -13.65 11.44
C LYS A 156 7.03 -13.67 11.42
N LEU A 157 7.66 -12.72 12.13
CA LEU A 157 9.11 -12.57 12.16
C LEU A 157 9.76 -13.22 13.38
N GLN A 158 8.98 -13.79 14.31
CA GLN A 158 9.47 -14.36 15.56
C GLN A 158 10.27 -13.34 16.40
N PHE A 159 9.82 -12.08 16.40
CA PHE A 159 10.42 -11.00 17.18
C PHE A 159 9.50 -10.60 18.35
N SER A 160 10.07 -10.04 19.41
CA SER A 160 9.25 -9.45 20.46
C SER A 160 8.54 -8.18 19.94
N LYS A 161 7.34 -7.91 20.46
CA LYS A 161 6.58 -6.68 20.15
C LYS A 161 7.41 -5.41 20.41
N GLY A 162 8.23 -5.42 21.48
CA GLY A 162 9.13 -4.33 21.79
C GLY A 162 10.19 -4.10 20.72
N LYS A 163 10.77 -5.17 20.15
CA LYS A 163 11.72 -5.08 19.04
C LYS A 163 11.06 -4.49 17.79
N VAL A 164 9.84 -4.94 17.45
CA VAL A 164 9.08 -4.42 16.30
C VAL A 164 8.79 -2.92 16.48
N LYS A 165 8.22 -2.52 17.63
CA LYS A 165 7.94 -1.11 17.96
C LYS A 165 9.19 -0.22 17.89
N SER A 166 10.30 -0.67 18.48
CA SER A 166 11.55 0.09 18.48
C SER A 166 12.15 0.22 17.08
N SER A 167 12.02 -0.83 16.24
CA SER A 167 12.45 -0.79 14.85
C SER A 167 11.63 0.23 14.06
N LEU A 168 10.30 0.17 14.13
CA LEU A 168 9.40 1.11 13.45
C LEU A 168 9.67 2.56 13.86
N PHE A 169 9.81 2.81 15.16
CA PHE A 169 10.12 4.15 15.68
C PHE A 169 11.43 4.71 15.08
N ARG A 170 12.52 3.92 15.13
CA ARG A 170 13.81 4.35 14.59
C ARG A 170 13.75 4.56 13.08
N THR A 171 13.06 3.68 12.35
CA THR A 171 12.96 3.79 10.89
C THR A 171 12.14 5.01 10.49
N ARG A 172 11.02 5.30 11.19
CA ARG A 172 10.27 6.56 10.97
C ARG A 172 11.13 7.79 11.21
N LYS A 173 11.88 7.81 12.31
CA LYS A 173 12.78 8.94 12.60
C LYS A 173 13.83 9.15 11.52
N LYS A 174 14.41 8.07 10.97
CA LYS A 174 15.33 8.13 9.83
C LYS A 174 14.61 8.67 8.57
N LEU A 175 13.37 8.24 8.33
CA LEU A 175 12.57 8.72 7.19
C LEU A 175 12.28 10.20 7.31
N CYS A 176 11.84 10.69 8.48
CA CYS A 176 11.58 12.13 8.68
C CYS A 176 12.83 12.97 8.38
N VAL A 177 14.00 12.59 8.92
CA VAL A 177 15.26 13.30 8.67
C VAL A 177 15.61 13.26 7.18
N TYR A 178 15.52 12.10 6.55
CA TYR A 178 15.80 11.94 5.13
C TYR A 178 14.90 12.83 4.25
N LEU A 179 13.59 12.87 4.52
CA LEU A 179 12.66 13.71 3.74
C LEU A 179 12.90 15.20 3.97
N GLN A 180 13.34 15.61 5.17
CA GLN A 180 13.75 16.99 5.44
C GLN A 180 15.02 17.37 4.65
N GLU A 181 16.01 16.48 4.58
CA GLU A 181 17.24 16.69 3.80
C GLU A 181 16.94 16.79 2.29
N GLU A 182 15.95 16.05 1.80
CA GLU A 182 15.49 16.12 0.41
C GLU A 182 14.57 17.34 0.13
N GLY A 183 14.23 18.12 1.17
CA GLY A 183 13.33 19.29 1.03
C GLY A 183 11.87 18.92 0.76
N LEU A 184 11.44 17.72 1.16
CA LEU A 184 10.10 17.19 0.94
C LEU A 184 9.20 17.24 2.20
N CYS A 185 9.69 17.82 3.29
CA CYS A 185 8.97 18.07 4.54
C CYS A 185 9.20 19.48 5.05
#